data_dc02806a45f63d1844dce7c2d5f19ea3
#
_entry.id   dc02806a45f63d1844dce7c2d5f19ea3
#
_cell.length_a   1.000
_cell.length_b   1.000
_cell.length_c   1.000
_cell.angle_alpha   90.00
_cell.angle_beta   90.00
_cell.angle_gamma   90.00
#
_symmetry.space_group_name_H-M   'P 1'
#
loop_
_entity.id
_entity.type
_entity.pdbx_description
1 polymer ?
#
loop_
_entity_poly.entity_id
_entity_poly.type
_entity_poly.pdbx_seq_one_letter_code
_entity_poly.pdbx_strand_id
1 'polypeptide(L)'
;MTWKRVLTAAVLIPGVVWIVLRGSTAVVALGVAIFMVLALWEYFSLGEAIGHRAHRAWTIFCALVILFLAWLPTVVRPGDFGGYSVPVGLQWVVAQIFPRVEEGIFLFVIGIAVITMFSKRPLVETLPAAGISASGLLLVAFPLTYAVRLDGWGEYGPWLLLFALVITWAGDTGAYFAGRAFGQHLLAPHLSPKKTWEGSLAGLACSAVVAVFFQRWLHAPLPYLVGMAVVGNVAGQVGDLLESAYKRSAGVKDSGSMLPGHGGILDRIDALILAIPVVWYYWILTYSPRN
;
A
#
# COMPACT_ATOMS: atom_id res chain seq x y z
N MET A 1 24.67 15.73 1.03
CA MET A 1 23.66 14.66 1.12
C MET A 1 22.24 15.12 0.81
N THR A 2 21.84 16.31 1.15
CA THR A 2 20.48 16.87 0.92
C THR A 2 20.11 17.07 -0.55
N TRP A 3 21.06 17.49 -1.41
CA TRP A 3 20.79 17.74 -2.83
C TRP A 3 20.30 16.50 -3.60
N LYS A 4 20.94 15.33 -3.40
CA LYS A 4 20.50 14.08 -4.05
C LYS A 4 19.07 13.72 -3.67
N ARG A 5 18.68 13.94 -2.41
CA ARG A 5 17.31 13.70 -1.93
C ARG A 5 16.30 14.63 -2.61
N VAL A 6 16.60 15.92 -2.65
CA VAL A 6 15.72 16.89 -3.32
C VAL A 6 15.55 16.55 -4.80
N LEU A 7 16.64 16.21 -5.49
CA LEU A 7 16.59 15.85 -6.92
C LEU A 7 15.74 14.59 -7.16
N THR A 8 15.94 13.54 -6.36
CA THR A 8 15.15 12.29 -6.50
C THR A 8 13.66 12.56 -6.26
N ALA A 9 13.31 13.32 -5.21
CA ALA A 9 11.92 13.67 -4.94
C ALA A 9 11.33 14.57 -6.04
N ALA A 10 12.10 15.54 -6.55
CA ALA A 10 11.69 16.44 -7.63
C ALA A 10 11.42 15.72 -8.97
N VAL A 11 11.98 14.54 -9.19
CA VAL A 11 11.71 13.72 -10.38
C VAL A 11 10.62 12.68 -10.10
N LEU A 12 10.69 11.97 -8.97
CA LEU A 12 9.75 10.88 -8.68
C LEU A 12 8.33 11.39 -8.42
N ILE A 13 8.15 12.47 -7.65
CA ILE A 13 6.81 12.98 -7.32
C ILE A 13 6.04 13.40 -8.58
N PRO A 14 6.59 14.28 -9.47
CA PRO A 14 5.90 14.63 -10.72
C PRO A 14 5.67 13.43 -11.63
N GLY A 15 6.62 12.48 -11.69
CA GLY A 15 6.47 11.25 -12.46
C GLY A 15 5.31 10.39 -11.98
N VAL A 16 5.20 10.17 -10.66
CA VAL A 16 4.07 9.44 -10.05
C VAL A 16 2.76 10.18 -10.28
N VAL A 17 2.71 11.48 -10.04
CA VAL A 17 1.50 12.29 -10.29
C VAL A 17 1.07 12.22 -11.75
N TRP A 18 2.02 12.30 -12.69
CA TRP A 18 1.73 12.19 -14.13
C TRP A 18 1.19 10.80 -14.49
N ILE A 19 1.80 9.73 -13.97
CA ILE A 19 1.33 8.34 -14.19
C ILE A 19 -0.08 8.17 -13.65
N VAL A 20 -0.35 8.63 -12.43
CA VAL A 20 -1.67 8.50 -11.80
C VAL A 20 -2.75 9.28 -12.55
N LEU A 21 -2.45 10.52 -13.00
CA LEU A 21 -3.45 11.37 -13.65
C LEU A 21 -3.63 11.12 -15.14
N ARG A 22 -2.64 10.54 -15.82
CA ARG A 22 -2.61 10.39 -17.28
C ARG A 22 -2.38 8.97 -17.75
N GLY A 23 -1.87 8.10 -16.89
CA GLY A 23 -1.69 6.69 -17.18
C GLY A 23 -3.02 5.95 -17.23
N SER A 24 -3.04 4.83 -17.95
CA SER A 24 -4.13 3.86 -17.78
C SER A 24 -3.94 3.08 -16.47
N THR A 25 -5.03 2.50 -15.95
CA THR A 25 -4.95 1.63 -14.76
C THR A 25 -3.97 0.48 -14.92
N ALA A 26 -3.72 0.03 -16.16
CA ALA A 26 -2.68 -0.97 -16.45
C ALA A 26 -1.26 -0.43 -16.19
N VAL A 27 -0.99 0.82 -16.53
CA VAL A 27 0.31 1.47 -16.24
C VAL A 27 0.50 1.68 -14.75
N VAL A 28 -0.56 2.07 -14.04
CA VAL A 28 -0.56 2.16 -12.57
C VAL A 28 -0.31 0.79 -11.96
N ALA A 29 -0.99 -0.26 -12.44
CA ALA A 29 -0.80 -1.64 -11.98
C ALA A 29 0.65 -2.13 -12.18
N LEU A 30 1.25 -1.81 -13.33
CA LEU A 30 2.66 -2.11 -13.59
C LEU A 30 3.60 -1.39 -12.60
N GLY A 31 3.35 -0.10 -12.35
CA GLY A 31 4.09 0.67 -11.34
C GLY A 31 3.96 0.04 -9.95
N VAL A 32 2.73 -0.29 -9.53
CA VAL A 32 2.48 -0.99 -8.27
C VAL A 32 3.19 -2.35 -8.21
N ALA A 33 3.18 -3.13 -9.31
CA ALA A 33 3.90 -4.41 -9.38
C ALA A 33 5.41 -4.24 -9.10
N ILE A 34 6.03 -3.25 -9.73
CA ILE A 34 7.46 -2.97 -9.54
C ILE A 34 7.74 -2.61 -8.06
N PHE A 35 7.00 -1.64 -7.50
CA PHE A 35 7.16 -1.24 -6.10
C PHE A 35 6.91 -2.40 -5.14
N MET A 36 5.87 -3.21 -5.39
CA MET A 36 5.51 -4.39 -4.60
C MET A 36 6.62 -5.43 -4.57
N VAL A 37 7.20 -5.78 -5.72
CA VAL A 37 8.28 -6.75 -5.82
C VAL A 37 9.53 -6.25 -5.09
N LEU A 38 9.91 -4.99 -5.28
CA LEU A 38 11.06 -4.39 -4.61
C LEU A 38 10.86 -4.29 -3.10
N ALA A 39 9.68 -3.88 -2.65
CA ALA A 39 9.33 -3.81 -1.22
C ALA A 39 9.33 -5.19 -0.57
N LEU A 40 8.76 -6.21 -1.22
CA LEU A 40 8.81 -7.59 -0.74
C LEU A 40 10.25 -8.11 -0.65
N TRP A 41 11.08 -7.77 -1.63
CA TRP A 41 12.49 -8.15 -1.61
C TRP A 41 13.22 -7.58 -0.38
N GLU A 42 13.01 -6.30 -0.09
CA GLU A 42 13.57 -5.65 1.10
C GLU A 42 12.98 -6.24 2.38
N TYR A 43 11.66 -6.44 2.43
CA TYR A 43 10.99 -7.07 3.58
C TYR A 43 11.57 -8.45 3.91
N PHE A 44 11.79 -9.30 2.89
CA PHE A 44 12.40 -10.61 3.10
C PHE A 44 13.86 -10.52 3.53
N SER A 45 14.57 -9.45 3.14
CA SER A 45 15.93 -9.21 3.60
C SER A 45 15.99 -8.87 5.09
N LEU A 46 14.94 -8.21 5.64
CA LEU A 46 14.79 -8.04 7.09
C LEU A 46 14.64 -9.39 7.80
N GLY A 47 13.86 -10.31 7.22
CA GLY A 47 13.73 -11.67 7.73
C GLY A 47 15.08 -12.43 7.74
N GLU A 48 15.89 -12.29 6.69
CA GLU A 48 17.21 -12.89 6.63
C GLU A 48 18.18 -12.29 7.65
N ALA A 49 18.06 -11.00 7.95
CA ALA A 49 18.90 -10.35 8.97
C ALA A 49 18.67 -10.92 10.39
N ILE A 50 17.47 -11.47 10.66
CA ILE A 50 17.17 -12.20 11.91
C ILE A 50 17.39 -13.72 11.81
N GLY A 51 17.97 -14.20 10.71
CA GLY A 51 18.34 -15.61 10.52
C GLY A 51 17.26 -16.48 9.85
N HIS A 52 16.16 -15.92 9.37
CA HIS A 52 15.05 -16.70 8.80
C HIS A 52 14.79 -16.34 7.33
N ARG A 53 14.66 -17.36 6.48
CA ARG A 53 14.47 -17.19 5.03
C ARG A 53 13.03 -17.47 4.61
N ALA A 54 12.34 -16.45 4.08
CA ALA A 54 11.03 -16.59 3.46
C ALA A 54 11.04 -17.50 2.21
N HIS A 55 9.85 -17.91 1.77
CA HIS A 55 9.62 -18.54 0.45
C HIS A 55 9.44 -17.46 -0.62
N ARG A 56 10.51 -16.70 -0.91
CA ARG A 56 10.50 -15.48 -1.73
C ARG A 56 9.80 -15.66 -3.08
N ALA A 57 10.25 -16.64 -3.88
CA ALA A 57 9.73 -16.83 -5.25
C ALA A 57 8.23 -17.12 -5.25
N TRP A 58 7.77 -17.99 -4.35
CA TRP A 58 6.36 -18.31 -4.24
C TRP A 58 5.53 -17.12 -3.79
N THR A 59 6.00 -16.39 -2.77
CA THR A 59 5.29 -15.20 -2.26
C THR A 59 5.21 -14.09 -3.29
N ILE A 60 6.29 -13.80 -4.03
CA ILE A 60 6.29 -12.82 -5.10
C ILE A 60 5.34 -13.25 -6.23
N PHE A 61 5.36 -14.53 -6.63
CA PHE A 61 4.43 -15.05 -7.62
C PHE A 61 2.97 -14.83 -7.19
N CYS A 62 2.60 -15.23 -5.98
CA CYS A 62 1.25 -15.01 -5.46
C CYS A 62 0.91 -13.52 -5.29
N ALA A 63 1.87 -12.69 -4.92
CA ALA A 63 1.69 -11.24 -4.86
C ALA A 63 1.33 -10.64 -6.23
N LEU A 64 1.98 -11.08 -7.29
CA LEU A 64 1.65 -10.67 -8.66
C LEU A 64 0.29 -11.23 -9.12
N VAL A 65 -0.05 -12.46 -8.72
CA VAL A 65 -1.37 -13.04 -8.99
C VAL A 65 -2.47 -12.22 -8.31
N ILE A 66 -2.36 -11.91 -7.01
CA ILE A 66 -3.38 -11.10 -6.33
C ILE A 66 -3.48 -9.67 -6.89
N LEU A 67 -2.37 -9.09 -7.34
CA LEU A 67 -2.37 -7.79 -8.01
C LEU A 67 -3.10 -7.87 -9.36
N PHE A 68 -2.83 -8.91 -10.16
CA PHE A 68 -3.54 -9.16 -11.41
C PHE A 68 -5.04 -9.34 -11.17
N LEU A 69 -5.42 -10.14 -10.16
CA LEU A 69 -6.82 -10.36 -9.80
C LEU A 69 -7.51 -9.08 -9.28
N ALA A 70 -6.75 -8.16 -8.66
CA ALA A 70 -7.27 -6.86 -8.25
C ALA A 70 -7.44 -5.89 -9.44
N TRP A 71 -6.59 -6.00 -10.46
CA TRP A 71 -6.64 -5.20 -11.67
C TRP A 71 -7.70 -5.68 -12.67
N LEU A 72 -7.90 -6.99 -12.80
CA LEU A 72 -8.78 -7.59 -13.80
C LEU A 72 -10.20 -6.99 -13.82
N PRO A 73 -10.90 -6.77 -12.66
CA PRO A 73 -12.23 -6.17 -12.63
C PRO A 73 -12.27 -4.69 -13.09
N THR A 74 -11.13 -4.01 -13.13
CA THR A 74 -11.06 -2.62 -13.60
C THR A 74 -11.11 -2.51 -15.12
N VAL A 75 -10.78 -3.60 -15.83
CA VAL A 75 -10.73 -3.67 -17.30
C VAL A 75 -11.85 -4.53 -17.84
N VAL A 76 -12.13 -5.65 -17.20
CA VAL A 76 -13.16 -6.62 -17.63
C VAL A 76 -14.29 -6.59 -16.60
N ARG A 77 -15.46 -6.10 -17.02
CA ARG A 77 -16.64 -6.16 -16.14
C ARG A 77 -17.21 -7.59 -16.17
N PRO A 78 -17.56 -8.15 -14.99
CA PRO A 78 -18.26 -9.43 -14.96
C PRO A 78 -19.54 -9.36 -15.80
N GLY A 79 -19.64 -10.18 -16.85
CA GLY A 79 -20.77 -10.18 -17.77
C GLY A 79 -20.56 -9.47 -19.10
N ASP A 80 -19.39 -8.81 -19.31
CA ASP A 80 -19.03 -8.19 -20.60
C ASP A 80 -17.85 -8.97 -21.22
N PHE A 81 -18.17 -9.92 -22.08
CA PHE A 81 -17.18 -10.72 -22.82
C PHE A 81 -17.16 -10.29 -24.28
N GLY A 82 -16.26 -9.36 -24.62
CA GLY A 82 -15.98 -9.00 -26.01
C GLY A 82 -17.19 -8.44 -26.79
N GLY A 83 -18.07 -7.69 -26.12
CA GLY A 83 -19.28 -7.12 -26.72
C GLY A 83 -20.53 -8.00 -26.61
N TYR A 84 -20.43 -9.18 -26.02
CA TYR A 84 -21.58 -10.03 -25.72
C TYR A 84 -22.01 -9.82 -24.25
N SER A 85 -23.20 -9.27 -24.05
CA SER A 85 -23.80 -9.19 -22.72
C SER A 85 -24.27 -10.56 -22.24
N VAL A 86 -23.82 -10.98 -21.06
CA VAL A 86 -24.31 -12.20 -20.43
C VAL A 86 -25.80 -12.05 -20.09
N PRO A 87 -26.67 -13.01 -20.46
CA PRO A 87 -28.08 -13.00 -20.05
C PRO A 87 -28.22 -12.76 -18.56
N VAL A 88 -29.21 -11.94 -18.15
CA VAL A 88 -29.44 -11.53 -16.75
C VAL A 88 -29.47 -12.74 -15.79
N GLY A 89 -30.08 -13.86 -16.22
CA GLY A 89 -30.15 -15.09 -15.41
C GLY A 89 -28.81 -15.79 -15.18
N LEU A 90 -27.77 -15.50 -15.96
CA LEU A 90 -26.44 -16.10 -15.83
C LEU A 90 -25.40 -15.13 -15.23
N GLN A 91 -25.74 -13.85 -15.07
CA GLN A 91 -24.79 -12.85 -14.56
C GLN A 91 -24.28 -13.18 -13.15
N TRP A 92 -25.15 -13.72 -12.28
CA TRP A 92 -24.76 -14.14 -10.93
C TRP A 92 -23.78 -15.34 -10.98
N VAL A 93 -23.97 -16.30 -11.91
CA VAL A 93 -23.05 -17.44 -12.08
C VAL A 93 -21.69 -16.97 -12.52
N VAL A 94 -21.66 -16.08 -13.52
CA VAL A 94 -20.41 -15.47 -14.00
C VAL A 94 -19.73 -14.68 -12.90
N ALA A 95 -20.47 -13.90 -12.11
CA ALA A 95 -19.91 -13.18 -10.97
C ALA A 95 -19.33 -14.11 -9.87
N GLN A 96 -19.82 -15.34 -9.74
CA GLN A 96 -19.26 -16.34 -8.82
C GLN A 96 -18.00 -17.02 -9.37
N ILE A 97 -17.92 -17.19 -10.69
CA ILE A 97 -16.76 -17.83 -11.36
C ILE A 97 -15.64 -16.82 -11.65
N PHE A 98 -15.96 -15.51 -11.63
CA PHE A 98 -14.97 -14.47 -11.90
C PHE A 98 -13.88 -14.46 -10.85
N PRO A 99 -12.61 -14.64 -11.22
CA PRO A 99 -11.52 -14.76 -10.25
C PRO A 99 -11.41 -13.54 -9.35
N ARG A 100 -11.22 -13.76 -8.06
CA ARG A 100 -11.10 -12.73 -7.03
C ARG A 100 -9.76 -12.83 -6.30
N VAL A 101 -9.43 -11.81 -5.56
CA VAL A 101 -8.16 -11.77 -4.78
C VAL A 101 -8.12 -12.89 -3.74
N GLU A 102 -9.28 -13.31 -3.21
CA GLU A 102 -9.42 -14.41 -2.25
C GLU A 102 -8.86 -15.73 -2.79
N GLU A 103 -9.09 -16.06 -4.09
CA GLU A 103 -8.52 -17.26 -4.72
C GLU A 103 -6.98 -17.17 -4.80
N GLY A 104 -6.44 -15.98 -5.02
CA GLY A 104 -4.99 -15.76 -5.00
C GLY A 104 -4.39 -15.97 -3.61
N ILE A 105 -5.09 -15.54 -2.55
CA ILE A 105 -4.68 -15.81 -1.16
C ILE A 105 -4.81 -17.31 -0.86
N PHE A 106 -5.87 -17.96 -1.30
CA PHE A 106 -6.05 -19.40 -1.13
C PHE A 106 -4.97 -20.22 -1.86
N LEU A 107 -4.63 -19.83 -3.09
CA LEU A 107 -3.49 -20.39 -3.83
C LEU A 107 -2.18 -20.26 -3.03
N PHE A 108 -1.95 -19.10 -2.41
CA PHE A 108 -0.77 -18.90 -1.56
C PHE A 108 -0.75 -19.87 -0.40
N VAL A 109 -1.87 -20.03 0.32
CA VAL A 109 -1.98 -20.92 1.49
C VAL A 109 -1.70 -22.37 1.10
N ILE A 110 -2.33 -22.86 0.01
CA ILE A 110 -2.08 -24.22 -0.49
C ILE A 110 -0.62 -24.40 -0.86
N GLY A 111 -0.04 -23.46 -1.61
CA GLY A 111 1.35 -23.58 -2.04
C GLY A 111 2.34 -23.52 -0.89
N ILE A 112 2.12 -22.67 0.13
CA ILE A 112 2.95 -22.66 1.34
C ILE A 112 2.85 -24.01 2.07
N ALA A 113 1.66 -24.59 2.18
CA ALA A 113 1.49 -25.90 2.80
C ALA A 113 2.28 -26.99 2.04
N VAL A 114 2.13 -27.05 0.71
CA VAL A 114 2.86 -28.00 -0.15
C VAL A 114 4.37 -27.79 -0.06
N ILE A 115 4.86 -26.56 -0.22
CA ILE A 115 6.29 -26.24 -0.15
C ILE A 115 6.85 -26.63 1.22
N THR A 116 6.11 -26.36 2.29
CA THR A 116 6.52 -26.72 3.66
C THR A 116 6.64 -28.24 3.83
N MET A 117 5.67 -29.01 3.32
CA MET A 117 5.69 -30.48 3.42
C MET A 117 6.86 -31.12 2.66
N PHE A 118 7.24 -30.57 1.52
CA PHE A 118 8.32 -31.10 0.67
C PHE A 118 9.65 -30.36 0.83
N SER A 119 9.75 -29.41 1.75
CA SER A 119 10.96 -28.63 2.01
C SER A 119 12.02 -29.51 2.68
N LYS A 120 13.26 -29.38 2.20
CA LYS A 120 14.47 -29.99 2.85
C LYS A 120 15.07 -29.08 3.93
N ARG A 121 14.41 -27.98 4.30
CA ARG A 121 14.89 -27.08 5.35
C ARG A 121 14.77 -27.73 6.73
N PRO A 122 15.60 -27.33 7.70
CA PRO A 122 15.42 -27.76 9.10
C PRO A 122 14.01 -27.42 9.60
N LEU A 123 13.38 -28.32 10.36
CA LEU A 123 12.00 -28.13 10.85
C LEU A 123 11.83 -26.82 11.66
N VAL A 124 12.88 -26.39 12.36
CA VAL A 124 12.87 -25.11 13.12
C VAL A 124 12.65 -23.88 12.22
N GLU A 125 13.04 -23.96 10.94
CA GLU A 125 12.87 -22.87 9.95
C GLU A 125 11.48 -22.87 9.31
N THR A 126 10.70 -23.93 9.46
CA THR A 126 9.41 -24.11 8.77
C THR A 126 8.41 -23.02 9.13
N LEU A 127 8.17 -22.83 10.42
CA LEU A 127 7.17 -21.85 10.91
C LEU A 127 7.64 -20.40 10.67
N PRO A 128 8.90 -20.02 10.97
CA PRO A 128 9.41 -18.68 10.64
C PRO A 128 9.33 -18.37 9.14
N ALA A 129 9.74 -19.30 8.28
CA ALA A 129 9.70 -19.12 6.83
C ALA A 129 8.28 -18.88 6.30
N ALA A 130 7.32 -19.69 6.75
CA ALA A 130 5.91 -19.52 6.41
C ALA A 130 5.34 -18.20 6.97
N GLY A 131 5.66 -17.86 8.22
CA GLY A 131 5.22 -16.63 8.88
C GLY A 131 5.73 -15.37 8.18
N ILE A 132 7.03 -15.28 7.81
CA ILE A 132 7.60 -14.16 7.08
C ILE A 132 7.00 -14.07 5.68
N SER A 133 6.77 -15.21 5.00
CA SER A 133 6.11 -15.24 3.69
C SER A 133 4.68 -14.73 3.76
N ALA A 134 3.90 -15.20 4.74
CA ALA A 134 2.52 -14.79 4.93
C ALA A 134 2.40 -13.31 5.31
N SER A 135 3.24 -12.82 6.23
CA SER A 135 3.23 -11.41 6.61
C SER A 135 3.68 -10.50 5.46
N GLY A 136 4.66 -10.90 4.64
CA GLY A 136 5.03 -10.17 3.43
C GLY A 136 3.86 -10.07 2.43
N LEU A 137 3.14 -11.18 2.18
CA LEU A 137 1.97 -11.15 1.32
C LEU A 137 0.84 -10.27 1.89
N LEU A 138 0.50 -10.46 3.17
CA LEU A 138 -0.68 -9.83 3.76
C LEU A 138 -0.45 -8.38 4.21
N LEU A 139 0.76 -8.03 4.65
CA LEU A 139 1.06 -6.70 5.19
C LEU A 139 1.77 -5.78 4.18
N VAL A 140 2.36 -6.32 3.11
CA VAL A 140 2.99 -5.51 2.08
C VAL A 140 2.23 -5.62 0.76
N ALA A 141 2.11 -6.83 0.20
CA ALA A 141 1.58 -7.00 -1.15
C ALA A 141 0.07 -6.74 -1.24
N PHE A 142 -0.72 -7.38 -0.39
CA PHE A 142 -2.17 -7.29 -0.44
C PHE A 142 -2.70 -5.84 -0.28
N PRO A 143 -2.22 -5.04 0.70
CA PRO A 143 -2.64 -3.64 0.81
C PRO A 143 -2.31 -2.80 -0.43
N LEU A 144 -1.18 -3.05 -1.09
CA LEU A 144 -0.81 -2.32 -2.31
C LEU A 144 -1.76 -2.60 -3.49
N THR A 145 -2.47 -3.73 -3.50
CA THR A 145 -3.50 -4.00 -4.53
C THR A 145 -4.62 -2.96 -4.54
N TYR A 146 -4.88 -2.32 -3.40
CA TYR A 146 -5.90 -1.28 -3.29
C TYR A 146 -5.54 0.00 -4.06
N ALA A 147 -4.27 0.24 -4.37
CA ALA A 147 -3.88 1.35 -5.25
C ALA A 147 -4.49 1.19 -6.64
N VAL A 148 -4.48 -0.02 -7.19
CA VAL A 148 -5.09 -0.32 -8.49
C VAL A 148 -6.62 -0.27 -8.42
N ARG A 149 -7.20 -0.71 -7.31
CA ARG A 149 -8.66 -0.60 -7.08
C ARG A 149 -9.11 0.85 -6.95
N LEU A 150 -8.34 1.70 -6.27
CA LEU A 150 -8.62 3.14 -6.19
C LEU A 150 -8.57 3.77 -7.57
N ASP A 151 -7.46 3.58 -8.30
CA ASP A 151 -7.28 4.13 -9.64
C ASP A 151 -8.38 3.70 -10.62
N GLY A 152 -8.77 2.42 -10.56
CA GLY A 152 -9.83 1.86 -11.39
C GLY A 152 -11.27 2.27 -11.02
N TRP A 153 -11.48 3.16 -10.05
CA TRP A 153 -12.82 3.59 -9.59
C TRP A 153 -13.42 4.66 -10.50
N GLY A 154 -13.58 4.37 -11.79
CA GLY A 154 -14.20 5.27 -12.75
C GLY A 154 -13.52 6.64 -12.83
N GLU A 155 -14.29 7.70 -13.02
CA GLU A 155 -13.75 9.07 -13.18
C GLU A 155 -13.05 9.62 -11.93
N TYR A 156 -13.43 9.16 -10.75
CA TYR A 156 -12.82 9.60 -9.49
C TYR A 156 -11.54 8.83 -9.15
N GLY A 157 -11.28 7.69 -9.80
CA GLY A 157 -10.20 6.78 -9.46
C GLY A 157 -8.82 7.43 -9.37
N PRO A 158 -8.33 8.08 -10.42
CA PRO A 158 -7.03 8.75 -10.39
C PRO A 158 -6.92 9.82 -9.29
N TRP A 159 -8.00 10.55 -9.03
CA TRP A 159 -8.05 11.57 -7.98
C TRP A 159 -8.08 10.97 -6.58
N LEU A 160 -8.76 9.81 -6.39
CA LEU A 160 -8.76 9.08 -5.11
C LEU A 160 -7.39 8.51 -4.79
N LEU A 161 -6.71 7.92 -5.78
CA LEU A 161 -5.35 7.44 -5.58
C LEU A 161 -4.39 8.61 -5.28
N LEU A 162 -4.49 9.70 -6.06
CA LEU A 162 -3.67 10.88 -5.80
C LEU A 162 -3.97 11.50 -4.44
N PHE A 163 -5.24 11.51 -4.01
CA PHE A 163 -5.63 11.96 -2.68
C PHE A 163 -4.93 11.16 -1.59
N ALA A 164 -4.94 9.82 -1.68
CA ALA A 164 -4.28 8.94 -0.71
C ALA A 164 -2.76 9.22 -0.64
N LEU A 165 -2.11 9.46 -1.78
CA LEU A 165 -0.69 9.82 -1.85
C LEU A 165 -0.42 11.18 -1.19
N VAL A 166 -1.22 12.21 -1.54
CA VAL A 166 -0.97 13.58 -1.09
C VAL A 166 -1.28 13.79 0.38
N ILE A 167 -2.34 13.14 0.95
CA ILE A 167 -2.61 13.21 2.39
C ILE A 167 -1.45 12.61 3.21
N THR A 168 -0.83 11.54 2.70
CA THR A 168 0.31 10.90 3.34
C THR A 168 1.53 11.81 3.27
N TRP A 169 1.91 12.29 2.08
CA TRP A 169 3.07 13.19 1.91
C TRP A 169 2.94 14.51 2.65
N ALA A 170 1.75 15.11 2.64
CA ALA A 170 1.49 16.34 3.39
C ALA A 170 1.50 16.09 4.90
N GLY A 171 0.95 14.96 5.34
CA GLY A 171 0.96 14.53 6.72
C GLY A 171 2.38 14.33 7.25
N ASP A 172 3.22 13.59 6.52
CA ASP A 172 4.62 13.35 6.90
C ASP A 172 5.43 14.64 6.95
N THR A 173 5.19 15.53 5.96
CA THR A 173 5.84 16.84 5.90
C THR A 173 5.44 17.70 7.10
N GLY A 174 4.14 17.81 7.39
CA GLY A 174 3.62 18.54 8.54
C GLY A 174 4.12 17.98 9.87
N ALA A 175 4.08 16.66 10.01
CA ALA A 175 4.57 15.97 11.18
C ALA A 175 6.07 16.21 11.41
N TYR A 176 6.88 16.18 10.37
CA TYR A 176 8.31 16.43 10.47
C TYR A 176 8.63 17.86 10.95
N PHE A 177 8.03 18.87 10.31
CA PHE A 177 8.34 20.27 10.68
C PHE A 177 7.80 20.66 12.06
N ALA A 178 6.55 20.28 12.37
CA ALA A 178 5.96 20.58 13.67
C ALA A 178 6.63 19.78 14.80
N GLY A 179 6.91 18.49 14.56
CA GLY A 179 7.62 17.65 15.54
C GLY A 179 9.02 18.17 15.84
N ARG A 180 9.72 18.72 14.83
CA ARG A 180 11.03 19.34 15.02
C ARG A 180 10.98 20.69 15.75
N ALA A 181 9.94 21.49 15.51
CA ALA A 181 9.81 22.85 16.08
C ALA A 181 9.18 22.84 17.47
N PHE A 182 8.20 21.97 17.71
CA PHE A 182 7.35 22.00 18.91
C PHE A 182 7.27 20.66 19.65
N GLY A 183 7.91 19.58 19.14
CA GLY A 183 7.81 18.24 19.70
C GLY A 183 8.39 18.13 21.11
N GLN A 184 7.56 17.77 22.08
CA GLN A 184 7.93 17.57 23.48
C GLN A 184 7.59 16.16 23.95
N HIS A 185 6.50 15.56 23.44
CA HIS A 185 6.00 14.27 23.88
C HIS A 185 6.24 13.21 22.80
N LEU A 186 7.05 12.20 23.10
CA LEU A 186 7.37 11.12 22.17
C LEU A 186 6.15 10.23 21.91
N LEU A 187 5.88 9.95 20.63
CA LEU A 187 4.76 9.11 20.19
C LEU A 187 5.06 7.61 20.40
N ALA A 188 6.25 7.16 20.00
CA ALA A 188 6.63 5.75 20.04
C ALA A 188 8.15 5.62 20.34
N PRO A 189 8.59 5.83 21.61
CA PRO A 189 10.00 5.92 21.99
C PRO A 189 10.85 4.71 21.58
N HIS A 190 10.29 3.49 21.67
CA HIS A 190 10.99 2.25 21.36
C HIS A 190 11.12 1.97 19.87
N LEU A 191 10.17 2.43 19.03
CA LEU A 191 10.13 2.16 17.61
C LEU A 191 10.76 3.30 16.81
N SER A 192 10.32 4.53 17.07
CA SER A 192 10.77 5.74 16.39
C SER A 192 10.95 6.89 17.39
N PRO A 193 12.15 7.05 17.97
CA PRO A 193 12.40 8.01 19.06
C PRO A 193 12.36 9.48 18.61
N LYS A 194 12.11 9.76 17.34
CA LYS A 194 11.98 11.12 16.78
C LYS A 194 10.54 11.52 16.49
N LYS A 195 9.58 10.59 16.56
CA LYS A 195 8.16 10.90 16.35
C LYS A 195 7.55 11.44 17.65
N THR A 196 6.76 12.52 17.52
CA THR A 196 6.11 13.20 18.63
C THR A 196 4.60 13.31 18.39
N TRP A 197 3.85 13.45 19.47
CA TRP A 197 2.39 13.67 19.43
C TRP A 197 2.05 14.98 18.74
N GLU A 198 2.80 16.05 19.00
CA GLU A 198 2.62 17.36 18.37
C GLU A 198 2.82 17.27 16.85
N GLY A 199 3.87 16.52 16.44
CA GLY A 199 4.10 16.23 15.03
C GLY A 199 2.94 15.44 14.42
N SER A 200 2.48 14.36 15.07
CA SER A 200 1.37 13.54 14.63
C SER A 200 0.10 14.37 14.39
N LEU A 201 -0.29 15.20 15.35
CA LEU A 201 -1.48 16.06 15.25
C LEU A 201 -1.35 17.11 14.14
N ALA A 202 -0.16 17.70 13.98
CA ALA A 202 0.10 18.62 12.87
C ALA A 202 0.02 17.91 11.52
N GLY A 203 0.47 16.66 11.42
CA GLY A 203 0.31 15.83 10.23
C GLY A 203 -1.16 15.62 9.87
N LEU A 204 -2.02 15.31 10.86
CA LEU A 204 -3.46 15.20 10.66
C LEU A 204 -4.08 16.52 10.15
N ALA A 205 -3.67 17.65 10.74
CA ALA A 205 -4.14 18.97 10.29
C ALA A 205 -3.72 19.26 8.84
N CYS A 206 -2.48 18.97 8.46
CA CYS A 206 -2.01 19.12 7.08
C CYS A 206 -2.81 18.24 6.10
N SER A 207 -3.11 17.00 6.47
CA SER A 207 -3.93 16.11 5.66
C SER A 207 -5.37 16.60 5.53
N ALA A 208 -5.94 17.17 6.59
CA ALA A 208 -7.27 17.81 6.55
C ALA A 208 -7.29 19.02 5.60
N VAL A 209 -6.22 19.81 5.56
CA VAL A 209 -6.09 20.93 4.58
C VAL A 209 -6.06 20.39 3.15
N VAL A 210 -5.39 19.27 2.88
CA VAL A 210 -5.42 18.64 1.55
C VAL A 210 -6.84 18.29 1.11
N ALA A 211 -7.70 17.83 2.03
CA ALA A 211 -9.10 17.52 1.72
C ALA A 211 -9.88 18.72 1.15
N VAL A 212 -9.59 19.95 1.62
CA VAL A 212 -10.22 21.17 1.11
C VAL A 212 -9.89 21.37 -0.38
N PHE A 213 -8.64 21.15 -0.77
CA PHE A 213 -8.23 21.28 -2.17
C PHE A 213 -8.82 20.19 -3.06
N PHE A 214 -8.90 18.94 -2.57
CA PHE A 214 -9.40 17.81 -3.35
C PHE A 214 -10.92 17.80 -3.51
N GLN A 215 -11.68 18.61 -2.76
CA GLN A 215 -13.12 18.73 -2.91
C GLN A 215 -13.53 19.10 -4.34
N ARG A 216 -12.71 19.89 -5.04
CA ARG A 216 -12.94 20.30 -6.44
C ARG A 216 -13.03 19.11 -7.40
N TRP A 217 -12.27 18.02 -7.16
CA TRP A 217 -12.19 16.89 -8.08
C TRP A 217 -12.97 15.67 -7.62
N LEU A 218 -13.13 15.51 -6.30
CA LEU A 218 -13.86 14.37 -5.73
C LEU A 218 -15.36 14.63 -5.57
N HIS A 219 -15.80 15.89 -5.65
CA HIS A 219 -17.20 16.32 -5.57
C HIS A 219 -17.95 15.77 -4.35
N ALA A 220 -17.24 15.39 -3.28
CA ALA A 220 -17.79 14.87 -2.05
C ALA A 220 -17.94 15.98 -0.97
N PRO A 221 -18.85 15.83 0.01
CA PRO A 221 -18.98 16.78 1.11
C PRO A 221 -17.65 16.97 1.86
N LEU A 222 -17.28 18.23 2.15
CA LEU A 222 -16.02 18.55 2.81
C LEU A 222 -15.81 17.81 4.14
N PRO A 223 -16.79 17.71 5.07
CA PRO A 223 -16.59 16.97 6.31
C PRO A 223 -16.25 15.50 6.09
N TYR A 224 -16.79 14.91 5.03
CA TYR A 224 -16.49 13.55 4.61
C TYR A 224 -15.05 13.40 4.13
N LEU A 225 -14.57 14.29 3.24
CA LEU A 225 -13.19 14.28 2.75
C LEU A 225 -12.17 14.53 3.88
N VAL A 226 -12.51 15.42 4.82
CA VAL A 226 -11.68 15.66 6.01
C VAL A 226 -11.61 14.42 6.88
N GLY A 227 -12.73 13.73 7.13
CA GLY A 227 -12.75 12.46 7.85
C GLY A 227 -11.89 11.40 7.16
N MET A 228 -12.02 11.25 5.84
CA MET A 228 -11.21 10.32 5.04
C MET A 228 -9.72 10.66 5.09
N ALA A 229 -9.34 11.96 5.03
CA ALA A 229 -7.97 12.41 5.14
C ALA A 229 -7.36 12.08 6.51
N VAL A 230 -8.11 12.39 7.59
CA VAL A 230 -7.66 12.15 8.97
C VAL A 230 -7.48 10.65 9.22
N VAL A 231 -8.48 9.83 8.90
CA VAL A 231 -8.42 8.37 9.13
C VAL A 231 -7.36 7.72 8.24
N GLY A 232 -7.24 8.16 6.97
CA GLY A 232 -6.19 7.70 6.06
C GLY A 232 -4.79 8.05 6.55
N ASN A 233 -4.58 9.27 7.07
CA ASN A 233 -3.29 9.67 7.62
C ASN A 233 -2.96 8.93 8.94
N VAL A 234 -3.94 8.71 9.84
CA VAL A 234 -3.73 7.87 11.04
C VAL A 234 -3.25 6.48 10.63
N ALA A 235 -3.90 5.86 9.63
CA ALA A 235 -3.49 4.57 9.10
C ALA A 235 -2.06 4.62 8.53
N GLY A 236 -1.71 5.69 7.82
CA GLY A 236 -0.35 5.90 7.32
C GLY A 236 0.68 5.98 8.44
N GLN A 237 0.40 6.74 9.50
CA GLN A 237 1.29 6.81 10.68
C GLN A 237 1.48 5.44 11.35
N VAL A 238 0.41 4.62 11.41
CA VAL A 238 0.49 3.24 11.93
C VAL A 238 1.34 2.37 11.00
N GLY A 239 1.22 2.50 9.67
CA GLY A 239 2.02 1.77 8.68
C GLY A 239 3.52 2.03 8.85
N ASP A 240 3.92 3.32 8.94
CA ASP A 240 5.32 3.71 9.18
C ASP A 240 5.84 3.21 10.55
N LEU A 241 5.00 3.22 11.61
CA LEU A 241 5.41 2.64 12.89
C LEU A 241 5.57 1.12 12.83
N LEU A 242 4.72 0.43 12.08
CA LEU A 242 4.81 -1.01 11.86
C LEU A 242 6.11 -1.37 11.12
N GLU A 243 6.41 -0.65 10.04
CA GLU A 243 7.66 -0.84 9.29
C GLU A 243 8.90 -0.53 10.17
N SER A 244 8.81 0.53 10.99
CA SER A 244 9.83 0.84 11.98
C SER A 244 10.05 -0.32 12.96
N ALA A 245 8.98 -1.00 13.42
CA ALA A 245 9.09 -2.17 14.29
C ALA A 245 9.86 -3.32 13.61
N TYR A 246 9.56 -3.61 12.34
CA TYR A 246 10.27 -4.65 11.58
C TYR A 246 11.75 -4.32 11.39
N LYS A 247 12.10 -3.08 11.08
CA LYS A 247 13.51 -2.65 10.99
C LYS A 247 14.23 -2.81 12.34
N ARG A 248 13.60 -2.43 13.45
CA ARG A 248 14.22 -2.58 14.78
C ARG A 248 14.39 -4.06 15.16
N SER A 249 13.42 -4.92 14.84
CA SER A 249 13.56 -6.36 15.07
C SER A 249 14.73 -6.97 14.28
N ALA A 250 15.00 -6.45 13.09
CA ALA A 250 16.13 -6.84 12.24
C ALA A 250 17.46 -6.15 12.63
N GLY A 251 17.48 -5.29 13.65
CA GLY A 251 18.69 -4.56 14.07
C GLY A 251 19.14 -3.48 13.09
N VAL A 252 18.30 -3.11 12.12
CA VAL A 252 18.64 -2.13 11.08
C VAL A 252 17.82 -0.84 11.24
N LYS A 253 18.21 0.19 10.49
CA LYS A 253 17.51 1.47 10.46
C LYS A 253 16.72 1.67 9.17
N ASP A 254 17.27 1.31 8.05
CA ASP A 254 16.68 1.46 6.73
C ASP A 254 16.39 0.05 6.18
N SER A 255 15.29 -0.12 5.43
CA SER A 255 14.87 -1.43 4.91
C SER A 255 15.77 -1.94 3.79
N GLY A 256 16.48 -1.03 3.13
CA GLY A 256 17.38 -1.31 2.02
C GLY A 256 18.20 -0.09 1.61
N SER A 257 18.92 -0.22 0.49
CA SER A 257 19.77 0.83 -0.09
C SER A 257 19.51 1.05 -1.59
N MET A 258 18.36 0.59 -2.09
CA MET A 258 18.05 0.62 -3.53
C MET A 258 17.92 2.04 -4.07
N LEU A 259 17.45 3.00 -3.26
CA LEU A 259 17.35 4.40 -3.67
C LEU A 259 18.54 5.19 -3.14
N PRO A 260 19.46 5.66 -4.02
CA PRO A 260 20.63 6.42 -3.60
C PRO A 260 20.27 7.65 -2.75
N GLY A 261 20.66 7.63 -1.46
CA GLY A 261 20.38 8.70 -0.51
C GLY A 261 18.99 8.69 0.14
N HIS A 262 18.10 7.75 -0.24
CA HIS A 262 16.73 7.65 0.28
C HIS A 262 16.41 6.36 1.05
N GLY A 263 17.36 5.43 1.20
CA GLY A 263 17.10 4.14 1.84
C GLY A 263 16.44 3.14 0.90
N GLY A 264 15.53 2.34 1.43
CA GLY A 264 14.78 1.34 0.68
C GLY A 264 13.51 1.87 0.01
N ILE A 265 12.95 1.05 -0.86
CA ILE A 265 11.62 1.25 -1.45
C ILE A 265 10.54 1.08 -0.38
N LEU A 266 10.69 0.10 0.51
CA LEU A 266 9.75 -0.14 1.60
C LEU A 266 9.66 1.09 2.52
N ASP A 267 10.80 1.76 2.82
CA ASP A 267 10.86 3.03 3.58
C ASP A 267 10.09 4.20 2.89
N ARG A 268 9.68 4.06 1.62
CA ARG A 268 8.97 5.11 0.87
C ARG A 268 7.49 4.86 0.73
N ILE A 269 7.05 3.63 0.94
CA ILE A 269 5.66 3.23 0.80
C ILE A 269 5.05 2.73 2.11
N ASP A 270 5.82 2.72 3.20
CA ASP A 270 5.43 2.23 4.52
C ASP A 270 4.11 2.82 5.03
N ALA A 271 3.97 4.14 4.97
CA ALA A 271 2.73 4.81 5.31
C ALA A 271 1.60 4.51 4.30
N LEU A 272 1.93 4.38 3.00
CA LEU A 272 0.94 4.12 1.95
C LEU A 272 0.31 2.73 2.05
N ILE A 273 1.05 1.76 2.59
CA ILE A 273 0.59 0.37 2.76
C ILE A 273 -0.73 0.31 3.52
N LEU A 274 -0.91 1.11 4.57
CA LEU A 274 -2.17 1.14 5.33
C LEU A 274 -3.08 2.30 4.93
N ALA A 275 -2.54 3.44 4.49
CA ALA A 275 -3.36 4.59 4.10
C ALA A 275 -4.26 4.29 2.89
N ILE A 276 -3.71 3.64 1.85
CA ILE A 276 -4.44 3.36 0.61
C ILE A 276 -5.67 2.47 0.83
N PRO A 277 -5.58 1.29 1.48
CA PRO A 277 -6.78 0.47 1.74
C PRO A 277 -7.80 1.18 2.64
N VAL A 278 -7.35 1.97 3.61
CA VAL A 278 -8.26 2.72 4.49
C VAL A 278 -9.03 3.79 3.71
N VAL A 279 -8.38 4.53 2.83
CA VAL A 279 -9.04 5.49 1.92
C VAL A 279 -10.05 4.77 1.02
N TRP A 280 -9.70 3.59 0.46
CA TRP A 280 -10.60 2.76 -0.33
C TRP A 280 -11.85 2.39 0.46
N TYR A 281 -11.69 1.78 1.65
CA TYR A 281 -12.84 1.34 2.46
C TYR A 281 -13.67 2.52 2.94
N TYR A 282 -13.05 3.63 3.33
CA TYR A 282 -13.78 4.83 3.72
C TYR A 282 -14.64 5.33 2.56
N TRP A 283 -14.10 5.37 1.35
CA TRP A 283 -14.84 5.80 0.16
C TRP A 283 -16.02 4.91 -0.15
N ILE A 284 -15.85 3.61 -0.25
CA ILE A 284 -16.93 2.69 -0.66
C ILE A 284 -18.01 2.48 0.41
N LEU A 285 -17.64 2.52 1.70
CA LEU A 285 -18.59 2.25 2.77
C LEU A 285 -19.46 3.46 3.11
N THR A 286 -18.97 4.66 2.88
CA THR A 286 -19.64 5.86 3.38
C THR A 286 -20.14 6.79 2.28
N TYR A 287 -19.49 6.86 1.13
CA TYR A 287 -19.83 7.81 0.07
C TYR A 287 -20.09 7.21 -1.30
N SER A 288 -19.71 5.95 -1.57
CA SER A 288 -19.94 5.38 -2.91
C SER A 288 -21.34 5.78 -3.40
N PRO A 289 -21.47 6.57 -4.49
CA PRO A 289 -22.77 6.84 -5.05
C PRO A 289 -23.42 5.49 -5.34
N ARG A 290 -24.49 5.21 -4.64
CA ARG A 290 -25.32 4.04 -4.98
C ARG A 290 -25.95 4.36 -6.32
N ASN A 291 -25.36 3.82 -7.40
CA ASN A 291 -26.00 3.80 -8.72
C ASN A 291 -27.19 2.86 -8.68
#